data_48cd405c226bcd02fef7f19c353f83b3
#
_entry.id   48cd405c226bcd02fef7f19c353f83b3
#
_cell.length_a   1.000
_cell.length_b   1.000
_cell.length_c   1.000
_cell.angle_alpha   90.00
_cell.angle_beta   90.00
_cell.angle_gamma   90.00
#
_symmetry.space_group_name_H-M   'P 1'
#
loop_
_entity.id
_entity.type
_entity.pdbx_description
1 polymer ?
#
loop_
_entity_poly.entity_id
_entity_poly.type
_entity_poly.pdbx_seq_one_letter_code
_entity_poly.pdbx_strand_id
1 'polypeptide(L)'
;DPDNGNTCITRCVPWARLVVGDPPLPLEDALPQVRSVEDYRAVAGKIEWAETEEEFCGRVAKKLGLSNYIIVDEDPLLDGDRTFRNALRHDGGAFHHDMDKARDIHMGRIRKARDKELSRLDVETMKALGRSDDARRAEVETQKQVLRDIPQTFDLLSAKSTDALKAMWPSELPTSRP
;
A
#
# COMPACT_ATOMS: atom_id res chain seq x y z
N ASP A 1 11.20 0.49 10.26
CA ASP A 1 11.52 1.52 11.27
C ASP A 1 11.37 0.90 12.66
N PRO A 2 12.48 0.73 13.41
CA PRO A 2 12.46 0.09 14.72
C PRO A 2 11.64 0.87 15.76
N ASP A 3 11.47 2.19 15.57
CA ASP A 3 10.82 3.05 16.55
C ASP A 3 9.30 3.06 16.45
N ASN A 4 8.73 2.72 15.29
CA ASN A 4 7.27 2.68 15.09
C ASN A 4 6.75 1.30 14.64
N GLY A 5 7.61 0.29 14.63
CA GLY A 5 7.29 -1.08 14.28
C GLY A 5 6.77 -1.25 12.84
N ASN A 6 7.08 -0.37 11.93
CA ASN A 6 6.69 -0.50 10.53
C ASN A 6 7.69 -1.37 9.76
N THR A 7 7.17 -2.35 9.04
CA THR A 7 7.95 -3.14 8.08
C THR A 7 7.97 -2.40 6.75
N CYS A 8 9.15 -2.02 6.29
CA CYS A 8 9.35 -1.47 4.95
C CYS A 8 9.86 -2.60 4.05
N ILE A 9 9.12 -2.91 2.98
CA ILE A 9 9.52 -3.88 1.98
C ILE A 9 10.02 -3.11 0.77
N THR A 10 11.27 -3.31 0.41
CA THR A 10 11.86 -2.72 -0.78
C THR A 10 12.37 -3.84 -1.68
N ARG A 11 11.97 -3.82 -2.94
CA ARG A 11 12.53 -4.73 -3.93
C ARG A 11 13.92 -4.22 -4.30
N CYS A 12 14.92 -5.04 -3.98
CA CYS A 12 16.31 -4.73 -4.29
C CYS A 12 16.68 -5.38 -5.62
N VAL A 13 17.20 -4.57 -6.55
CA VAL A 13 17.85 -5.04 -7.76
C VAL A 13 19.29 -4.54 -7.68
N PRO A 14 20.28 -5.44 -7.56
CA PRO A 14 21.68 -5.06 -7.51
C PRO A 14 22.09 -4.22 -8.73
N TRP A 15 23.03 -3.31 -8.52
CA TRP A 15 23.57 -2.51 -9.61
C TRP A 15 24.35 -3.42 -10.57
N ALA A 16 23.99 -3.34 -11.83
CA ALA A 16 24.76 -3.98 -12.89
C ALA A 16 25.73 -2.97 -13.51
N ARG A 17 26.97 -3.38 -13.69
CA ARG A 17 27.95 -2.68 -14.53
C ARG A 17 27.87 -3.23 -15.94
N LEU A 18 27.86 -2.32 -16.90
CA LEU A 18 28.17 -2.69 -18.26
C LEU A 18 29.68 -2.69 -18.43
N VAL A 19 30.27 -3.88 -18.62
CA VAL A 19 31.70 -3.99 -18.91
C VAL A 19 31.89 -3.75 -20.40
N VAL A 20 31.84 -2.49 -20.82
CA VAL A 20 32.15 -2.06 -22.18
C VAL A 20 33.33 -1.10 -22.11
N GLY A 21 34.48 -1.56 -22.52
CA GLY A 21 35.71 -0.76 -22.50
C GLY A 21 36.48 -0.87 -21.19
N ASP A 22 37.65 -0.25 -21.17
CA ASP A 22 38.54 -0.15 -20.00
C ASP A 22 38.81 1.35 -19.76
N PRO A 23 38.30 1.95 -18.67
CA PRO A 23 37.60 1.36 -17.54
C PRO A 23 36.11 1.05 -17.81
N PRO A 24 35.47 0.12 -17.06
CA PRO A 24 34.05 -0.20 -17.19
C PRO A 24 33.18 0.99 -16.79
N LEU A 25 32.18 1.28 -17.60
CA LEU A 25 31.22 2.36 -17.35
C LEU A 25 30.07 1.88 -16.43
N PRO A 26 29.57 2.71 -15.52
CA PRO A 26 28.32 2.46 -14.82
C PRO A 26 27.17 2.24 -15.81
N LEU A 27 26.22 1.35 -15.45
CA LEU A 27 25.09 1.04 -16.32
C LEU A 27 24.25 2.30 -16.65
N GLU A 28 24.11 3.23 -15.70
CA GLU A 28 23.42 4.51 -15.87
C GLU A 28 24.07 5.40 -16.93
N ASP A 29 25.38 5.34 -17.08
CA ASP A 29 26.12 6.10 -18.10
C ASP A 29 26.14 5.38 -19.45
N ALA A 30 25.95 4.05 -19.44
CA ALA A 30 25.91 3.23 -20.63
C ALA A 30 24.51 3.14 -21.27
N LEU A 31 23.42 3.20 -20.48
CA LEU A 31 22.05 3.16 -20.95
C LEU A 31 21.70 4.22 -22.04
N PRO A 32 22.17 5.49 -21.93
CA PRO A 32 21.94 6.47 -22.98
C PRO A 32 22.54 6.10 -24.35
N GLN A 33 23.52 5.18 -24.36
CA GLN A 33 24.17 4.72 -25.59
C GLN A 33 23.44 3.53 -26.24
N VAL A 34 22.55 2.88 -25.49
CA VAL A 34 21.70 1.77 -25.96
C VAL A 34 20.47 2.36 -26.65
N ARG A 35 20.48 2.45 -27.97
CA ARG A 35 19.42 3.08 -28.77
C ARG A 35 18.53 2.08 -29.50
N SER A 36 18.92 0.79 -29.52
CA SER A 36 18.22 -0.26 -30.22
C SER A 36 18.21 -1.57 -29.42
N VAL A 37 17.37 -2.52 -29.84
CA VAL A 37 17.35 -3.88 -29.27
C VAL A 37 18.65 -4.61 -29.58
N GLU A 38 19.26 -4.32 -30.71
CA GLU A 38 20.56 -4.88 -31.13
C GLU A 38 21.67 -4.38 -30.22
N ASP A 39 21.71 -3.07 -29.89
CA ASP A 39 22.66 -2.51 -28.94
C ASP A 39 22.51 -3.18 -27.56
N TYR A 40 21.27 -3.32 -27.09
CA TYR A 40 20.99 -4.01 -25.83
C TYR A 40 21.52 -5.44 -25.83
N ARG A 41 21.25 -6.21 -26.89
CA ARG A 41 21.73 -7.59 -27.02
C ARG A 41 23.26 -7.69 -27.08
N ALA A 42 23.90 -6.73 -27.73
CA ALA A 42 25.35 -6.67 -27.83
C ALA A 42 26.03 -6.44 -26.47
N VAL A 43 25.37 -5.75 -25.57
CA VAL A 43 25.89 -5.41 -24.24
C VAL A 43 25.38 -6.33 -23.13
N ALA A 44 24.24 -7.02 -23.33
CA ALA A 44 23.63 -7.89 -22.31
C ALA A 44 24.56 -9.02 -21.81
N GLY A 45 25.44 -9.53 -22.69
CA GLY A 45 26.46 -10.53 -22.33
C GLY A 45 27.69 -9.97 -21.58
N LYS A 46 27.76 -8.63 -21.38
CA LYS A 46 28.89 -7.95 -20.76
C LYS A 46 28.50 -7.25 -19.45
N ILE A 47 27.35 -7.63 -18.87
CA ILE A 47 26.87 -7.10 -17.61
C ILE A 47 27.54 -7.85 -16.48
N GLU A 48 28.30 -7.14 -15.64
CA GLU A 48 28.79 -7.63 -14.35
C GLU A 48 28.08 -6.92 -13.20
N TRP A 49 27.79 -7.69 -12.16
CA TRP A 49 27.24 -7.12 -10.95
C TRP A 49 28.33 -6.31 -10.22
N ALA A 50 28.08 -5.03 -10.01
CA ALA A 50 29.02 -4.12 -9.40
C ALA A 50 29.06 -4.24 -7.86
N GLU A 51 28.02 -4.80 -7.28
CA GLU A 51 27.87 -4.98 -5.84
C GLU A 51 27.09 -6.29 -5.58
N THR A 52 27.31 -6.87 -4.42
CA THR A 52 26.51 -7.99 -3.95
C THR A 52 25.13 -7.52 -3.52
N GLU A 53 24.18 -8.45 -3.38
CA GLU A 53 22.85 -8.13 -2.87
C GLU A 53 22.89 -7.54 -1.47
N GLU A 54 23.79 -8.03 -0.61
CA GLU A 54 24.00 -7.50 0.74
C GLU A 54 24.53 -6.08 0.72
N GLU A 55 25.50 -5.77 -0.12
CA GLU A 55 26.05 -4.42 -0.28
C GLU A 55 24.98 -3.45 -0.78
N PHE A 56 24.18 -3.88 -1.76
CA PHE A 56 23.07 -3.10 -2.27
C PHE A 56 22.02 -2.83 -1.18
N CYS A 57 21.55 -3.87 -0.50
CA CYS A 57 20.58 -3.74 0.58
C CYS A 57 21.09 -2.88 1.73
N GLY A 58 22.36 -3.03 2.11
CA GLY A 58 23.01 -2.18 3.10
C GLY A 58 23.03 -0.71 2.71
N ARG A 59 23.33 -0.41 1.45
CA ARG A 59 23.33 0.95 0.91
C ARG A 59 21.93 1.56 0.91
N VAL A 60 20.92 0.79 0.50
CA VAL A 60 19.53 1.23 0.52
C VAL A 60 19.04 1.45 1.95
N ALA A 61 19.31 0.52 2.86
CA ALA A 61 18.97 0.65 4.27
C ALA A 61 19.56 1.92 4.89
N LYS A 62 20.86 2.17 4.64
CA LYS A 62 21.52 3.40 5.08
C LYS A 62 20.86 4.67 4.52
N LYS A 63 20.51 4.67 3.24
CA LYS A 63 19.81 5.80 2.60
C LYS A 63 18.43 6.06 3.20
N LEU A 64 17.74 5.00 3.62
CA LEU A 64 16.43 5.07 4.26
C LEU A 64 16.49 5.28 5.78
N GLY A 65 17.68 5.33 6.38
CA GLY A 65 17.87 5.47 7.83
C GLY A 65 17.46 4.23 8.63
N LEU A 66 17.47 3.05 7.99
CA LEU A 66 17.09 1.78 8.63
C LEU A 66 18.33 1.18 9.31
N SER A 67 18.24 0.90 10.60
CA SER A 67 19.30 0.22 11.38
C SER A 67 19.19 -1.30 11.34
N ASN A 68 17.97 -1.83 11.16
CA ASN A 68 17.69 -3.25 11.09
C ASN A 68 16.95 -3.57 9.80
N TYR A 69 17.50 -4.50 9.02
CA TYR A 69 16.85 -5.03 7.82
C TYR A 69 17.17 -6.52 7.69
N ILE A 70 16.33 -7.21 6.98
CA ILE A 70 16.56 -8.60 6.59
C ILE A 70 16.42 -8.70 5.07
N ILE A 71 17.20 -9.56 4.48
CA ILE A 71 17.09 -9.94 3.07
C ILE A 71 16.25 -11.20 3.01
N VAL A 72 15.26 -11.21 2.15
CA VAL A 72 14.39 -12.36 1.92
C VAL A 72 14.31 -12.64 0.42
N ASP A 73 14.38 -13.90 0.07
CA ASP A 73 14.36 -14.34 -1.35
C ASP A 73 12.98 -14.21 -1.98
N GLU A 74 11.93 -14.23 -1.15
CA GLU A 74 10.55 -14.16 -1.61
C GLU A 74 9.86 -12.87 -1.13
N ASP A 75 9.13 -12.21 -2.03
CA ASP A 75 8.27 -11.09 -1.66
C ASP A 75 7.06 -11.63 -0.88
N PRO A 76 6.92 -11.30 0.41
CA PRO A 76 5.77 -11.77 1.21
C PRO A 76 4.42 -11.22 0.73
N LEU A 77 4.43 -10.36 -0.30
CA LEU A 77 3.25 -9.78 -0.95
C LEU A 77 3.08 -10.31 -2.38
N LEU A 78 3.60 -11.51 -2.69
CA LEU A 78 3.59 -12.12 -4.02
C LEU A 78 2.21 -12.18 -4.67
N ASP A 79 1.15 -12.34 -3.89
CA ASP A 79 -0.23 -12.40 -4.40
C ASP A 79 -0.76 -11.04 -4.90
N GLY A 80 0.08 -10.03 -4.94
CA GLY A 80 -0.28 -8.68 -5.43
C GLY A 80 -1.25 -7.91 -4.52
N ASP A 81 -1.73 -8.54 -3.46
CA ASP A 81 -2.62 -7.90 -2.49
C ASP A 81 -1.85 -7.04 -1.49
N ARG A 82 -1.84 -5.76 -1.77
CA ARG A 82 -1.20 -4.75 -0.92
C ARG A 82 -2.16 -4.07 0.05
N THR A 83 -3.36 -4.63 0.22
CA THR A 83 -4.42 -4.03 1.03
C THR A 83 -3.96 -3.70 2.44
N PHE A 84 -3.26 -4.63 3.10
CA PHE A 84 -2.77 -4.50 4.46
C PHE A 84 -1.23 -4.52 4.57
N ARG A 85 -0.53 -4.12 3.50
CA ARG A 85 0.94 -4.10 3.49
C ARG A 85 1.55 -3.35 4.69
N ASN A 86 0.89 -2.30 5.16
CA ASN A 86 1.35 -1.50 6.29
C ASN A 86 1.09 -2.17 7.65
N ALA A 87 0.33 -3.26 7.68
CA ALA A 87 0.12 -4.11 8.86
C ALA A 87 1.05 -5.33 8.86
N LEU A 88 1.88 -5.51 7.81
CA LEU A 88 2.80 -6.62 7.74
C LEU A 88 3.91 -6.46 8.80
N ARG A 89 4.23 -7.57 9.48
CA ARG A 89 5.27 -7.70 10.49
C ARG A 89 6.17 -8.88 10.16
N HIS A 90 7.39 -8.81 10.65
CA HIS A 90 8.33 -9.92 10.66
C HIS A 90 8.89 -10.08 12.08
N ASP A 91 8.78 -11.26 12.64
CA ASP A 91 9.19 -11.58 14.02
C ASP A 91 10.39 -12.53 14.11
N GLY A 92 11.27 -12.47 13.13
CA GLY A 92 12.51 -13.27 13.09
C GLY A 92 12.39 -14.65 12.44
N GLY A 93 11.21 -15.04 11.95
CA GLY A 93 11.01 -16.35 11.31
C GLY A 93 9.99 -16.34 10.18
N ALA A 94 8.95 -15.56 10.29
CA ALA A 94 7.88 -15.51 9.30
C ALA A 94 7.23 -14.15 9.21
N PHE A 95 6.66 -13.87 8.04
CA PHE A 95 5.81 -12.68 7.85
C PHE A 95 4.39 -13.00 8.31
N HIS A 96 3.82 -12.08 9.06
CA HIS A 96 2.42 -12.14 9.49
C HIS A 96 1.80 -10.75 9.47
N HIS A 97 0.47 -10.68 9.50
CA HIS A 97 -0.23 -9.41 9.62
C HIS A 97 -0.57 -9.12 11.08
N ASP A 98 -0.20 -7.95 11.56
CA ASP A 98 -0.70 -7.35 12.78
C ASP A 98 -2.19 -7.05 12.58
N MET A 99 -3.06 -7.87 13.18
CA MET A 99 -4.49 -7.80 12.96
C MET A 99 -5.11 -6.52 13.53
N ASP A 100 -4.56 -5.95 14.60
CA ASP A 100 -5.08 -4.70 15.17
C ASP A 100 -4.80 -3.55 14.19
N LYS A 101 -3.59 -3.49 13.67
CA LYS A 101 -3.22 -2.51 12.65
C LYS A 101 -3.99 -2.72 11.33
N ALA A 102 -4.25 -3.95 10.94
CA ALA A 102 -5.07 -4.26 9.77
C ALA A 102 -6.52 -3.76 9.96
N ARG A 103 -7.10 -3.93 11.15
CA ARG A 103 -8.43 -3.41 11.51
C ARG A 103 -8.47 -1.88 11.46
N ASP A 104 -7.45 -1.20 11.97
CA ASP A 104 -7.34 0.26 11.90
C ASP A 104 -7.29 0.77 10.46
N ILE A 105 -6.49 0.11 9.61
CA ILE A 105 -6.42 0.41 8.17
C ILE A 105 -7.79 0.21 7.52
N HIS A 106 -8.48 -0.88 7.84
CA HIS A 106 -9.79 -1.19 7.26
C HIS A 106 -10.86 -0.20 7.74
N MET A 107 -10.88 0.12 9.03
CA MET A 107 -11.77 1.16 9.58
C MET A 107 -11.49 2.53 8.94
N GLY A 108 -10.23 2.85 8.67
CA GLY A 108 -9.87 4.06 7.92
C GLY A 108 -10.49 4.12 6.51
N ARG A 109 -10.58 2.98 5.83
CA ARG A 109 -11.27 2.86 4.52
C ARG A 109 -12.78 3.04 4.65
N ILE A 110 -13.38 2.41 5.65
CA ILE A 110 -14.81 2.56 5.97
C ILE A 110 -15.13 4.03 6.24
N ARG A 111 -14.33 4.71 7.08
CA ARG A 111 -14.48 6.14 7.36
C ARG A 111 -14.39 6.99 6.09
N LYS A 112 -13.44 6.71 5.22
CA LYS A 112 -13.28 7.44 3.95
C LYS A 112 -14.49 7.25 3.02
N ALA A 113 -15.03 6.04 2.93
CA ALA A 113 -16.25 5.77 2.16
C ALA A 113 -17.48 6.47 2.78
N ARG A 114 -17.61 6.41 4.09
CA ARG A 114 -18.65 7.11 4.86
C ARG A 114 -18.62 8.63 4.61
N ASP A 115 -17.43 9.25 4.70
CA ASP A 115 -17.29 10.69 4.53
C ASP A 115 -17.69 11.14 3.11
N LYS A 116 -17.39 10.31 2.12
CA LYS A 116 -17.85 10.53 0.74
C LYS A 116 -19.39 10.48 0.64
N GLU A 117 -20.02 9.52 1.31
CA GLU A 117 -21.46 9.36 1.31
C GLU A 117 -22.16 10.48 2.12
N LEU A 118 -21.58 10.88 3.26
CA LEU A 118 -22.08 12.04 4.00
C LEU A 118 -22.05 13.32 3.15
N SER A 119 -20.98 13.56 2.40
CA SER A 119 -20.89 14.70 1.48
C SER A 119 -21.95 14.66 0.39
N ARG A 120 -22.30 13.46 -0.12
CA ARG A 120 -23.41 13.29 -1.06
C ARG A 120 -24.76 13.65 -0.41
N LEU A 121 -24.99 13.19 0.81
CA LEU A 121 -26.20 13.49 1.56
C LEU A 121 -26.31 14.96 1.95
N ASP A 122 -25.21 15.67 2.18
CA ASP A 122 -25.20 17.11 2.40
C ASP A 122 -25.79 17.87 1.20
N VAL A 123 -25.44 17.45 -0.01
CA VAL A 123 -26.03 18.01 -1.24
C VAL A 123 -27.53 17.73 -1.31
N GLU A 124 -27.98 16.52 -0.91
CA GLU A 124 -29.42 16.20 -0.85
C GLU A 124 -30.15 17.05 0.20
N THR A 125 -29.54 17.28 1.35
CA THR A 125 -30.09 18.19 2.37
C THR A 125 -30.30 19.60 1.80
N MET A 126 -29.31 20.13 1.07
CA MET A 126 -29.42 21.47 0.45
C MET A 126 -30.52 21.53 -0.61
N LYS A 127 -30.67 20.47 -1.41
CA LYS A 127 -31.78 20.37 -2.41
C LYS A 127 -33.15 20.32 -1.75
N ALA A 128 -33.29 19.54 -0.67
CA ALA A 128 -34.55 19.44 0.09
C ALA A 128 -34.91 20.81 0.73
N LEU A 129 -33.91 21.50 1.30
CA LEU A 129 -34.09 22.84 1.84
C LEU A 129 -34.56 23.84 0.78
N GLY A 130 -33.93 23.87 -0.39
CA GLY A 130 -34.31 24.76 -1.49
C GLY A 130 -35.70 24.51 -2.04
N ARG A 131 -36.30 23.33 -1.78
CA ARG A 131 -37.68 22.94 -2.17
C ARG A 131 -38.66 23.04 -1.00
N SER A 132 -38.21 23.44 0.18
CA SER A 132 -39.01 23.41 1.42
C SER A 132 -39.59 22.02 1.74
N ASP A 133 -38.86 20.95 1.37
CA ASP A 133 -39.24 19.55 1.58
C ASP A 133 -38.73 19.05 2.92
N ASP A 134 -39.48 19.35 3.99
CA ASP A 134 -39.13 18.98 5.34
C ASP A 134 -39.11 17.47 5.58
N ALA A 135 -39.99 16.73 4.90
CA ALA A 135 -40.02 15.29 5.01
C ALA A 135 -38.75 14.64 4.44
N ARG A 136 -38.32 15.07 3.27
CA ARG A 136 -37.07 14.60 2.68
C ARG A 136 -35.84 15.00 3.52
N ARG A 137 -35.85 16.20 4.09
CA ARG A 137 -34.78 16.67 4.99
C ARG A 137 -34.63 15.78 6.23
N ALA A 138 -35.75 15.42 6.87
CA ALA A 138 -35.74 14.53 8.03
C ALA A 138 -35.25 13.12 7.68
N GLU A 139 -35.66 12.58 6.54
CA GLU A 139 -35.19 11.28 6.04
C GLU A 139 -33.67 11.28 5.81
N VAL A 140 -33.17 12.30 5.12
CA VAL A 140 -31.71 12.41 4.84
C VAL A 140 -30.93 12.56 6.15
N GLU A 141 -31.41 13.30 7.13
CA GLU A 141 -30.72 13.43 8.43
C GLU A 141 -30.69 12.11 9.19
N THR A 142 -31.75 11.31 9.11
CA THR A 142 -31.74 9.94 9.65
C THR A 142 -30.68 9.07 8.99
N GLN A 143 -30.55 9.12 7.67
CA GLN A 143 -29.51 8.39 6.92
C GLN A 143 -28.11 8.84 7.34
N LYS A 144 -27.88 10.16 7.50
CA LYS A 144 -26.60 10.68 7.97
C LYS A 144 -26.26 10.18 9.39
N GLN A 145 -27.27 10.10 10.28
CA GLN A 145 -27.04 9.62 11.63
C GLN A 145 -26.58 8.14 11.61
N VAL A 146 -27.22 7.28 10.83
CA VAL A 146 -26.82 5.89 10.64
C VAL A 146 -25.35 5.80 10.17
N LEU A 147 -24.96 6.62 9.19
CA LEU A 147 -23.57 6.64 8.71
C LEU A 147 -22.57 7.14 9.79
N ARG A 148 -22.95 8.11 10.60
CA ARG A 148 -22.09 8.62 11.70
C ARG A 148 -21.84 7.55 12.76
N ASP A 149 -22.78 6.66 12.97
CA ASP A 149 -22.72 5.62 14.01
C ASP A 149 -21.88 4.40 13.57
N ILE A 150 -21.64 4.19 12.26
CA ILE A 150 -20.88 3.06 11.75
C ILE A 150 -19.56 2.83 12.51
N PRO A 151 -18.68 3.82 12.77
CA PRO A 151 -17.40 3.55 13.42
C PRO A 151 -17.52 3.03 14.86
N GLN A 152 -18.64 3.26 15.53
CA GLN A 152 -18.90 2.79 16.89
C GLN A 152 -19.63 1.45 16.93
N THR A 153 -20.44 1.17 15.91
CA THR A 153 -21.33 0.00 15.88
C THR A 153 -20.80 -1.15 15.07
N PHE A 154 -19.93 -0.87 14.08
CA PHE A 154 -19.42 -1.88 13.17
C PHE A 154 -18.24 -2.64 13.78
N ASP A 155 -18.49 -3.90 14.19
CA ASP A 155 -17.48 -4.74 14.84
C ASP A 155 -16.53 -5.39 13.83
N LEU A 156 -15.25 -5.03 13.89
CA LEU A 156 -14.17 -5.66 13.12
C LEU A 156 -13.36 -6.70 13.95
N LEU A 157 -13.64 -6.83 15.25
CA LEU A 157 -12.88 -7.74 16.13
C LEU A 157 -13.18 -9.20 15.84
N SER A 158 -14.34 -9.49 15.27
CA SER A 158 -14.74 -10.84 14.87
C SER A 158 -13.88 -11.41 13.73
N ALA A 159 -13.24 -10.56 12.90
CA ALA A 159 -12.33 -11.00 11.85
C ALA A 159 -11.04 -11.61 12.43
N LYS A 160 -10.75 -12.87 12.08
CA LYS A 160 -9.55 -13.59 12.50
C LYS A 160 -8.44 -13.61 11.46
N SER A 161 -8.73 -13.17 10.22
CA SER A 161 -7.76 -13.10 9.13
C SER A 161 -7.97 -11.84 8.30
N THR A 162 -6.96 -11.47 7.52
CA THR A 162 -7.04 -10.34 6.58
C THR A 162 -8.10 -10.55 5.50
N ASP A 163 -8.34 -11.80 5.08
CA ASP A 163 -9.37 -12.11 4.08
C ASP A 163 -10.77 -11.97 4.67
N ALA A 164 -10.98 -12.46 5.89
CA ALA A 164 -12.22 -12.22 6.61
C ALA A 164 -12.48 -10.73 6.80
N LEU A 165 -11.44 -9.98 7.17
CA LEU A 165 -11.53 -8.54 7.35
C LEU A 165 -11.89 -7.79 6.05
N LYS A 166 -11.31 -8.19 4.90
CA LYS A 166 -11.68 -7.63 3.59
C LYS A 166 -13.14 -7.85 3.21
N ALA A 167 -13.70 -9.00 3.62
CA ALA A 167 -15.09 -9.34 3.35
C ALA A 167 -16.08 -8.51 4.18
N MET A 168 -15.64 -7.96 5.30
CA MET A 168 -16.48 -7.15 6.20
C MET A 168 -16.63 -5.74 5.65
N TRP A 169 -17.86 -5.39 5.29
CA TRP A 169 -18.19 -4.06 4.79
C TRP A 169 -19.60 -3.67 5.25
N PRO A 170 -19.82 -2.44 5.78
CA PRO A 170 -21.14 -1.99 6.18
C PRO A 170 -22.10 -1.98 5.00
N SER A 171 -23.31 -2.53 5.20
CA SER A 171 -24.36 -2.59 4.18
C SER A 171 -24.88 -1.21 3.77
N GLU A 172 -24.73 -0.24 4.63
CA GLU A 172 -25.14 1.15 4.46
C GLU A 172 -24.22 1.94 3.51
N LEU A 173 -23.05 1.40 3.23
CA LEU A 173 -22.07 2.02 2.34
C LEU A 173 -22.10 1.38 0.94
N PRO A 174 -21.83 2.16 -0.12
CA PRO A 174 -21.72 1.61 -1.46
C PRO A 174 -20.67 0.50 -1.54
N THR A 175 -20.96 -0.55 -2.29
CA THR A 175 -20.08 -1.72 -2.48
C THR A 175 -18.82 -1.42 -3.28
N SER A 176 -18.74 -0.29 -3.96
CA SER A 176 -17.53 0.14 -4.67
C SER A 176 -16.45 0.54 -3.64
N ARG A 177 -15.59 -0.42 -3.33
CA ARG A 177 -14.37 -0.19 -2.56
C ARG A 177 -13.53 0.91 -3.24
N PRO A 178 -13.04 1.89 -2.48
CA PRO A 178 -12.14 2.89 -3.03
C PRO A 178 -10.80 2.26 -3.43
#